data_55efcce8f911179af566a613b636d43d
#
_entry.id   55efcce8f911179af566a613b636d43d
#
_cell.length_a   1.000
_cell.length_b   1.000
_cell.length_c   1.000
_cell.angle_alpha   90.00
_cell.angle_beta   90.00
_cell.angle_gamma   90.00
#
_symmetry.space_group_name_H-M   'P 1'
#
loop_
_entity.id
_entity.type
_entity.pdbx_description
1 polymer ?
#
loop_
_entity_poly.entity_id
_entity_poly.type
_entity_poly.pdbx_seq_one_letter_code
_entity_poly.pdbx_strand_id
1 'polypeptide(L)'
;MEVIASALFPTLVWTARFDDHEPFNAHLLDAIARLREQDPAGVANTNMAGWQSPNKLQLMPEFSVLTDRLMKIARQIGESQQFRADAEYRLEAWVNVNPPGAWNQIHIHPNCHLSGCYYVRTPADCGGIY
;
A
#
# COMPACT_ATOMS: atom_id res chain seq x y z
N MET A 1 -6.27 -39.83 -24.10
CA MET A 1 -6.97 -39.18 -22.98
C MET A 1 -6.35 -37.77 -22.84
N GLU A 2 -7.12 -36.72 -22.93
CA GLU A 2 -6.67 -35.35 -22.78
C GLU A 2 -7.06 -34.89 -21.37
N VAL A 3 -6.15 -34.20 -20.66
CA VAL A 3 -6.40 -33.61 -19.35
C VAL A 3 -6.27 -32.09 -19.52
N ILE A 4 -7.34 -31.36 -19.25
CA ILE A 4 -7.39 -29.93 -19.38
C ILE A 4 -7.47 -29.33 -17.97
N ALA A 5 -6.54 -28.42 -17.65
CA ALA A 5 -6.60 -27.61 -16.44
C ALA A 5 -7.29 -26.28 -16.74
N SER A 6 -8.24 -25.89 -15.91
CA SER A 6 -8.92 -24.60 -15.98
C SER A 6 -8.73 -23.86 -14.66
N ALA A 7 -8.33 -22.58 -14.72
CA ALA A 7 -8.30 -21.71 -13.55
C ALA A 7 -9.68 -21.10 -13.33
N LEU A 8 -10.34 -21.49 -12.24
CA LEU A 8 -11.61 -20.91 -11.82
C LEU A 8 -11.37 -20.02 -10.60
N PHE A 9 -11.90 -18.80 -10.64
CA PHE A 9 -11.78 -17.83 -9.53
C PHE A 9 -10.34 -17.46 -9.14
N PRO A 10 -9.47 -17.06 -10.09
CA PRO A 10 -8.11 -16.67 -9.77
C PRO A 10 -8.12 -15.43 -8.87
N THR A 11 -7.22 -15.39 -7.88
CA THR A 11 -6.89 -14.17 -7.16
C THR A 11 -5.95 -13.34 -8.02
N LEU A 12 -6.38 -12.15 -8.44
CA LEU A 12 -5.58 -11.25 -9.24
C LEU A 12 -4.68 -10.39 -8.36
N VAL A 13 -3.41 -10.32 -8.71
CA VAL A 13 -2.43 -9.42 -8.08
C VAL A 13 -1.84 -8.53 -9.16
N TRP A 14 -1.96 -7.23 -9.00
CA TRP A 14 -1.38 -6.24 -9.90
C TRP A 14 -0.08 -5.70 -9.28
N THR A 15 0.95 -5.62 -10.09
CA THR A 15 2.23 -5.05 -9.69
C THR A 15 2.56 -3.86 -10.57
N ALA A 16 2.94 -2.75 -9.97
CA ALA A 16 3.40 -1.56 -10.66
C ALA A 16 4.75 -1.11 -10.11
N ARG A 17 5.59 -0.54 -10.98
CA ARG A 17 6.87 0.09 -10.60
C ARG A 17 6.89 1.52 -11.14
N PHE A 18 7.43 2.44 -10.35
CA PHE A 18 7.68 3.81 -10.80
C PHE A 18 9.12 3.92 -11.29
N ASP A 19 9.32 4.46 -12.50
CA ASP A 19 10.65 4.58 -13.12
C ASP A 19 11.56 5.55 -12.33
N ASP A 20 10.95 6.56 -11.70
CA ASP A 20 11.60 7.57 -10.87
C ASP A 20 11.61 7.20 -9.37
N HIS A 21 11.54 5.93 -9.05
CA HIS A 21 11.33 5.46 -7.66
C HIS A 21 12.46 5.88 -6.70
N GLU A 22 13.72 5.96 -7.13
CA GLU A 22 14.82 6.29 -6.23
C GLU A 22 14.72 7.70 -5.64
N PRO A 23 14.67 8.80 -6.43
CA PRO A 23 14.49 10.14 -5.87
C PRO A 23 13.12 10.32 -5.20
N PHE A 24 12.09 9.67 -5.73
CA PHE A 24 10.76 9.71 -5.15
C PHE A 24 10.72 9.05 -3.76
N ASN A 25 11.33 7.88 -3.61
CA ASN A 25 11.41 7.19 -2.32
C ASN A 25 12.27 7.95 -1.31
N ALA A 26 13.33 8.61 -1.72
CA ALA A 26 14.12 9.46 -0.84
C ALA A 26 13.26 10.58 -0.23
N HIS A 27 12.46 11.27 -1.05
CA HIS A 27 11.51 12.27 -0.58
C HIS A 27 10.48 11.70 0.40
N LEU A 28 9.92 10.53 0.10
CA LEU A 28 8.96 9.87 0.99
C LEU A 28 9.60 9.46 2.32
N LEU A 29 10.84 8.96 2.32
CA LEU A 29 11.55 8.60 3.55
C LEU A 29 11.75 9.81 4.46
N ASP A 30 12.11 10.97 3.90
CA ASP A 30 12.23 12.22 4.67
C ASP A 30 10.88 12.66 5.25
N ALA A 31 9.79 12.57 4.47
CA ALA A 31 8.45 12.88 4.95
C ALA A 31 8.00 11.93 6.08
N ILE A 32 8.27 10.64 5.93
CA ILE A 32 7.96 9.61 6.93
C ILE A 32 8.75 9.84 8.21
N ALA A 33 10.04 10.19 8.11
CA ALA A 33 10.86 10.49 9.28
C ALA A 33 10.28 11.66 10.08
N ARG A 34 9.95 12.77 9.42
CA ARG A 34 9.31 13.92 10.07
C ARG A 34 7.96 13.58 10.71
N LEU A 35 7.14 12.79 10.01
CA LEU A 35 5.84 12.36 10.53
C LEU A 35 6.00 11.55 11.82
N ARG A 36 6.99 10.65 11.86
CA ARG A 36 7.29 9.83 13.03
C ARG A 36 7.88 10.63 14.18
N GLU A 37 8.68 11.67 13.90
CA GLU A 37 9.18 12.59 14.90
C GLU A 37 8.05 13.41 15.56
N GLN A 38 7.03 13.80 14.80
CA GLN A 38 5.86 14.53 15.28
C GLN A 38 4.91 13.66 16.11
N ASP A 39 4.80 12.38 15.77
CA ASP A 39 3.98 11.39 16.48
C ASP A 39 4.75 10.09 16.70
N PRO A 40 5.69 10.05 17.66
CA PRO A 40 6.51 8.86 17.92
C PRO A 40 5.69 7.64 18.37
N ALA A 41 4.53 7.85 18.97
CA ALA A 41 3.67 6.77 19.46
C ALA A 41 2.95 6.08 18.30
N GLY A 42 2.51 6.84 17.31
CA GLY A 42 1.71 6.35 16.21
C GLY A 42 0.40 5.69 16.65
N VAL A 43 -0.10 4.80 15.83
CA VAL A 43 -1.36 4.08 16.06
C VAL A 43 -1.06 2.60 16.31
N ALA A 44 -1.64 2.03 17.36
CA ALA A 44 -1.66 0.59 17.60
C ALA A 44 -2.86 -0.04 16.88
N ASN A 45 -2.58 -0.84 15.87
CA ASN A 45 -3.59 -1.53 15.09
C ASN A 45 -3.15 -2.99 14.86
N THR A 46 -2.71 -3.34 13.66
CA THR A 46 -2.18 -4.67 13.35
C THR A 46 -0.66 -4.76 13.47
N ASN A 47 0.00 -3.62 13.64
CA ASN A 47 1.45 -3.50 13.77
C ASN A 47 1.96 -4.05 15.12
N MET A 48 2.83 -5.05 15.06
CA MET A 48 3.48 -5.66 16.20
C MET A 48 4.94 -5.22 16.24
N ALA A 49 5.32 -4.50 17.32
CA ALA A 49 6.65 -3.90 17.51
C ALA A 49 7.09 -2.91 16.40
N GLY A 50 6.19 -2.56 15.48
CA GLY A 50 6.40 -1.55 14.44
C GLY A 50 5.68 -0.25 14.76
N TRP A 51 5.97 0.80 13.99
CA TRP A 51 5.26 2.07 14.05
C TRP A 51 4.28 2.18 12.88
N GLN A 52 3.07 2.65 13.13
CA GLN A 52 2.07 2.95 12.12
C GLN A 52 1.59 4.39 12.26
N SER A 53 1.51 5.11 11.15
CA SER A 53 0.88 6.44 11.13
C SER A 53 -0.64 6.34 11.23
N PRO A 54 -1.34 7.43 11.60
CA PRO A 54 -2.78 7.54 11.36
C PRO A 54 -3.15 7.38 9.88
N ASN A 55 -4.38 6.92 9.60
CA ASN A 55 -4.92 6.67 8.24
C ASN A 55 -5.30 7.98 7.53
N LYS A 56 -4.35 8.90 7.36
CA LYS A 56 -4.62 10.26 6.86
C LYS A 56 -3.59 10.74 5.83
N LEU A 57 -2.74 9.87 5.28
CA LEU A 57 -1.69 10.30 4.33
C LEU A 57 -2.27 10.99 3.10
N GLN A 58 -3.44 10.59 2.64
CA GLN A 58 -4.13 11.19 1.50
C GLN A 58 -4.54 12.67 1.73
N LEU A 59 -4.49 13.15 2.97
CA LEU A 59 -4.79 14.52 3.35
C LEU A 59 -3.52 15.36 3.57
N MET A 60 -2.34 14.76 3.46
CA MET A 60 -1.06 15.40 3.73
C MET A 60 -0.37 15.77 2.42
N PRO A 61 -0.02 17.07 2.21
CA PRO A 61 0.61 17.54 0.96
C PRO A 61 1.88 16.77 0.57
N GLU A 62 2.68 16.34 1.55
CA GLU A 62 3.93 15.62 1.35
C GLU A 62 3.73 14.26 0.66
N PHE A 63 2.54 13.68 0.76
CA PHE A 63 2.18 12.40 0.17
C PHE A 63 1.28 12.54 -1.06
N SER A 64 0.94 13.76 -1.49
CA SER A 64 -0.02 13.99 -2.59
C SER A 64 0.39 13.28 -3.87
N VAL A 65 1.67 13.35 -4.25
CA VAL A 65 2.18 12.67 -5.46
C VAL A 65 2.01 11.15 -5.37
N LEU A 66 2.26 10.56 -4.20
CA LEU A 66 2.04 9.12 -3.99
C LEU A 66 0.56 8.77 -4.12
N THR A 67 -0.29 9.51 -3.42
CA THR A 67 -1.73 9.24 -3.41
C THR A 67 -2.36 9.41 -4.78
N ASP A 68 -1.92 10.41 -5.57
CA ASP A 68 -2.35 10.60 -6.95
C ASP A 68 -1.92 9.43 -7.85
N ARG A 69 -0.70 8.93 -7.70
CA ARG A 69 -0.21 7.75 -8.43
C ARG A 69 -1.00 6.50 -8.06
N LEU A 70 -1.27 6.27 -6.77
CA LEU A 70 -2.08 5.14 -6.31
C LEU A 70 -3.52 5.23 -6.84
N MET A 71 -4.13 6.40 -6.83
CA MET A 71 -5.46 6.62 -7.39
C MET A 71 -5.49 6.37 -8.89
N LYS A 72 -4.45 6.75 -9.63
CA LYS A 72 -4.33 6.44 -11.06
C LYS A 72 -4.26 4.93 -11.31
N ILE A 73 -3.46 4.21 -10.54
CA ILE A 73 -3.37 2.75 -10.61
C ILE A 73 -4.73 2.11 -10.29
N ALA A 74 -5.40 2.56 -9.22
CA ALA A 74 -6.71 2.04 -8.84
C ALA A 74 -7.76 2.22 -9.96
N ARG A 75 -7.75 3.37 -10.66
CA ARG A 75 -8.64 3.60 -11.81
C ARG A 75 -8.32 2.67 -12.97
N GLN A 76 -7.05 2.50 -13.33
CA GLN A 76 -6.63 1.57 -14.38
C GLN A 76 -7.04 0.11 -14.06
N ILE A 77 -6.90 -0.30 -12.80
CA ILE A 77 -7.37 -1.62 -12.35
C ILE A 77 -8.89 -1.70 -12.49
N GLY A 78 -9.63 -0.70 -12.02
CA GLY A 78 -11.09 -0.66 -12.10
C GLY A 78 -11.59 -0.73 -13.56
N GLU A 79 -10.96 -0.01 -14.45
CA GLU A 79 -11.25 -0.10 -15.90
C GLU A 79 -11.02 -1.51 -16.43
N SER A 80 -9.90 -2.15 -16.09
CA SER A 80 -9.57 -3.53 -16.49
C SER A 80 -10.55 -4.56 -15.92
N GLN A 81 -11.11 -4.28 -14.74
CA GLN A 81 -12.09 -5.11 -14.05
C GLN A 81 -13.54 -4.72 -14.37
N GLN A 82 -13.75 -3.80 -15.29
CA GLN A 82 -15.07 -3.33 -15.73
C GLN A 82 -15.91 -2.77 -14.58
N PHE A 83 -15.28 -2.03 -13.67
CA PHE A 83 -16.03 -1.28 -12.66
C PHE A 83 -16.93 -0.25 -13.35
N ARG A 84 -18.01 0.13 -12.68
CA ARG A 84 -18.94 1.12 -13.24
C ARG A 84 -18.20 2.42 -13.60
N ALA A 85 -18.53 3.00 -14.74
CA ALA A 85 -17.89 4.22 -15.24
C ALA A 85 -18.10 5.44 -14.29
N ASP A 86 -19.17 5.41 -13.50
CA ASP A 86 -19.51 6.44 -12.51
C ASP A 86 -19.03 6.09 -11.08
N ALA A 87 -18.18 5.06 -10.94
CA ALA A 87 -17.67 4.66 -9.63
C ALA A 87 -16.81 5.78 -9.00
N GLU A 88 -17.13 6.14 -7.78
CA GLU A 88 -16.30 7.02 -6.97
C GLU A 88 -15.18 6.23 -6.29
N TYR A 89 -13.96 6.73 -6.41
CA TYR A 89 -12.80 6.16 -5.74
C TYR A 89 -12.43 6.98 -4.53
N ARG A 90 -12.27 6.30 -3.41
CA ARG A 90 -11.76 6.87 -2.16
C ARG A 90 -10.51 6.11 -1.74
N LEU A 91 -9.50 6.82 -1.28
CA LEU A 91 -8.25 6.26 -0.79
C LEU A 91 -8.11 6.54 0.70
N GLU A 92 -7.80 5.50 1.47
CA GLU A 92 -7.22 5.61 2.80
C GLU A 92 -5.80 5.07 2.76
N ALA A 93 -4.86 5.81 3.31
CA ALA A 93 -3.47 5.42 3.29
C ALA A 93 -2.78 5.72 4.63
N TRP A 94 -1.86 4.83 5.00
CA TRP A 94 -0.99 4.97 6.16
C TRP A 94 0.39 4.40 5.87
N VAL A 95 1.36 4.72 6.72
CA VAL A 95 2.72 4.16 6.67
C VAL A 95 2.90 3.15 7.78
N ASN A 96 3.57 2.05 7.48
CA ASN A 96 4.18 1.17 8.45
C ASN A 96 5.71 1.30 8.38
N VAL A 97 6.36 1.43 9.54
CA VAL A 97 7.81 1.36 9.70
C VAL A 97 8.11 0.19 10.62
N ASN A 98 8.59 -0.90 10.03
CA ASN A 98 8.86 -2.14 10.72
C ASN A 98 10.38 -2.34 10.88
N PRO A 99 10.94 -2.16 12.10
CA PRO A 99 12.31 -2.57 12.39
C PRO A 99 12.45 -4.11 12.34
N PRO A 100 13.68 -4.65 12.38
CA PRO A 100 13.89 -6.09 12.43
C PRO A 100 13.06 -6.75 13.53
N GLY A 101 12.34 -7.83 13.18
CA GLY A 101 11.46 -8.56 14.09
C GLY A 101 10.06 -7.99 14.25
N ALA A 102 9.78 -6.80 13.70
CA ALA A 102 8.41 -6.26 13.65
C ALA A 102 7.61 -6.86 12.50
N TRP A 103 6.31 -6.96 12.67
CA TRP A 103 5.40 -7.54 11.69
C TRP A 103 3.99 -6.99 11.84
N ASN A 104 3.14 -7.23 10.85
CA ASN A 104 1.73 -6.89 10.91
C ASN A 104 0.90 -8.17 10.98
N GLN A 105 -0.08 -8.20 11.89
CA GLN A 105 -1.00 -9.33 12.03
C GLN A 105 -1.80 -9.54 10.74
N ILE A 106 -2.18 -10.79 10.49
CA ILE A 106 -3.13 -11.13 9.43
C ILE A 106 -4.44 -10.39 9.71
N HIS A 107 -4.92 -9.65 8.73
CA HIS A 107 -6.12 -8.83 8.82
C HIS A 107 -6.81 -8.69 7.47
N ILE A 108 -8.02 -8.17 7.50
CA ILE A 108 -8.80 -7.84 6.31
C ILE A 108 -9.10 -6.34 6.29
N HIS A 109 -9.41 -5.84 5.10
CA HIS A 109 -9.88 -4.46 4.89
C HIS A 109 -11.36 -4.50 4.50
N PRO A 110 -12.30 -4.45 5.46
CA PRO A 110 -13.73 -4.49 5.16
C PRO A 110 -14.14 -3.32 4.27
N ASN A 111 -15.04 -3.58 3.32
CA ASN A 111 -15.56 -2.59 2.37
C ASN A 111 -14.50 -1.97 1.42
N CYS A 112 -13.33 -2.56 1.30
CA CYS A 112 -12.33 -2.18 0.31
C CYS A 112 -12.42 -3.09 -0.91
N HIS A 113 -12.53 -2.51 -2.11
CA HIS A 113 -12.47 -3.25 -3.37
C HIS A 113 -11.04 -3.56 -3.79
N LEU A 114 -10.11 -2.68 -3.44
CA LEU A 114 -8.68 -2.84 -3.70
C LEU A 114 -7.91 -2.57 -2.41
N SER A 115 -6.93 -3.40 -2.15
CA SER A 115 -5.93 -3.19 -1.10
C SER A 115 -4.55 -3.34 -1.72
N GLY A 116 -3.57 -2.58 -1.24
CA GLY A 116 -2.24 -2.62 -1.81
C GLY A 116 -1.18 -2.09 -0.86
N CYS A 117 0.08 -2.35 -1.22
CA CYS A 117 1.23 -1.88 -0.49
C CYS A 117 2.24 -1.26 -1.45
N TYR A 118 2.71 -0.05 -1.15
CA TYR A 118 3.85 0.57 -1.82
C TYR A 118 5.09 0.47 -0.94
N TYR A 119 6.11 -0.19 -1.44
CA TYR A 119 7.36 -0.41 -0.72
C TYR A 119 8.32 0.74 -0.99
N VAL A 120 8.48 1.62 -0.01
CA VAL A 120 9.42 2.76 -0.09
C VAL A 120 10.86 2.29 0.11
N ARG A 121 11.08 1.37 1.05
CA ARG A 121 12.37 0.76 1.32
C ARG A 121 12.21 -0.67 1.83
N THR A 122 12.88 -1.60 1.19
CA THR A 122 12.90 -3.02 1.53
C THR A 122 14.34 -3.52 1.59
N PRO A 123 14.94 -3.70 2.79
CA PRO A 123 16.23 -4.38 2.93
C PRO A 123 16.14 -5.84 2.45
N ALA A 124 17.30 -6.46 2.20
CA ALA A 124 17.37 -7.84 1.69
C ALA A 124 16.59 -8.85 2.55
N ASP A 125 16.59 -8.67 3.86
CA ASP A 125 15.95 -9.58 4.82
C ASP A 125 14.66 -9.01 5.42
N CYS A 126 13.89 -8.24 4.63
CA CYS A 126 12.68 -7.56 5.12
C CYS A 126 11.46 -8.47 5.33
N GLY A 127 11.55 -9.76 5.01
CA GLY A 127 10.40 -10.66 5.02
C GLY A 127 9.52 -10.51 3.77
N GLY A 128 8.26 -10.97 3.86
CA GLY A 128 7.30 -10.95 2.76
C GLY A 128 5.87 -10.74 3.23
N ILE A 129 4.97 -10.66 2.26
CA ILE A 129 3.51 -10.74 2.48
C ILE A 129 3.09 -12.17 2.13
N TYR A 130 2.31 -12.78 3.01
CA TYR A 130 1.80 -14.13 2.87
C TYR A 130 0.28 -14.14 2.94
#